data_67bd26f2175c28524300da9439fc3712
#
_entry.id   67bd26f2175c28524300da9439fc3712
#
_cell.length_a   1.000
_cell.length_b   1.000
_cell.length_c   1.000
_cell.angle_alpha   90.00
_cell.angle_beta   90.00
_cell.angle_gamma   90.00
#
_symmetry.space_group_name_H-M   'P 1'
#
loop_
_entity.id
_entity.type
_entity.pdbx_description
1 polymer ?
#
loop_
_entity_poly.entity_id
_entity_poly.type
_entity_poly.pdbx_seq_one_letter_code
_entity_poly.pdbx_strand_id
1 'polypeptide(L)'
;MLSKVIDHIRNRTYMSGVEREKSRVKATGEVFTPTPLVQEILDRLPADVFTDPAKTFLDPSCGDGQFLGEVLIRKVENGSTFEQALSTIYGVDLMADNVELCRERLLCGRSDLRHIVERNIVCADALRYHYRFDGTHPYDTERRQQQTDEIWDSLWS
;
A
#
# COMPACT_ATOMS: atom_id res chain seq x y z
N MET A 1 -15.65 -1.43 -17.55
CA MET A 1 -15.15 -1.17 -16.20
C MET A 1 -13.65 -1.48 -16.05
N LEU A 2 -13.21 -2.67 -16.42
CA LEU A 2 -11.79 -3.08 -16.33
C LEU A 2 -10.84 -2.15 -17.11
N SER A 3 -11.18 -1.75 -18.34
CA SER A 3 -10.36 -0.82 -19.13
C SER A 3 -10.12 0.50 -18.40
N LYS A 4 -11.12 1.06 -17.72
CA LYS A 4 -10.99 2.29 -16.93
C LYS A 4 -10.05 2.12 -15.72
N VAL A 5 -10.09 0.95 -15.09
CA VAL A 5 -9.18 0.61 -13.99
C VAL A 5 -7.74 0.53 -14.50
N ILE A 6 -7.53 -0.18 -15.59
CA ILE A 6 -6.22 -0.31 -16.24
C ILE A 6 -5.67 1.07 -16.63
N ASP A 7 -6.47 1.87 -17.31
CA ASP A 7 -6.09 3.21 -17.75
C ASP A 7 -5.72 4.10 -16.56
N HIS A 8 -6.52 4.09 -15.52
CA HIS A 8 -6.26 4.90 -14.33
C HIS A 8 -4.96 4.49 -13.63
N ILE A 9 -4.71 3.18 -13.51
CA ILE A 9 -3.53 2.67 -12.80
C ILE A 9 -2.26 2.85 -13.64
N ARG A 10 -2.30 2.56 -14.94
CA ARG A 10 -1.11 2.53 -15.80
C ARG A 10 -0.75 3.86 -16.44
N ASN A 11 -1.73 4.71 -16.73
CA ASN A 11 -1.49 5.99 -17.44
C ASN A 11 -1.16 7.17 -16.51
N ARG A 12 -0.65 6.88 -15.33
CA ARG A 12 -0.13 7.90 -14.43
C ARG A 12 1.31 8.25 -14.80
N THR A 13 1.50 9.39 -15.45
CA THR A 13 2.78 9.85 -15.98
C THR A 13 3.76 10.32 -14.90
N TYR A 14 3.26 10.72 -13.74
CA TYR A 14 4.08 11.36 -12.71
C TYR A 14 5.07 10.42 -12.00
N MET A 15 4.89 9.09 -12.14
CA MET A 15 5.79 8.11 -11.51
C MET A 15 6.45 7.16 -12.50
N SER A 16 5.88 6.98 -13.69
CA SER A 16 6.46 6.13 -14.72
C SER A 16 7.69 6.78 -15.34
N GLY A 17 8.88 6.35 -14.92
CA GLY A 17 10.15 6.85 -15.43
C GLY A 17 10.58 8.20 -14.85
N VAL A 18 9.90 8.72 -13.83
CA VAL A 18 10.37 9.90 -13.11
C VAL A 18 11.51 9.49 -12.19
N GLU A 19 12.68 10.05 -12.43
CA GLU A 19 13.79 9.95 -11.48
C GLU A 19 13.46 10.73 -10.23
N ARG A 20 13.43 10.05 -9.10
CA ARG A 20 13.40 10.70 -7.79
C ARG A 20 14.67 11.51 -7.58
N GLU A 21 14.61 12.60 -6.81
CA GLU A 21 15.80 13.33 -6.41
C GLU A 21 16.83 12.37 -5.83
N LYS A 22 18.08 12.46 -6.31
CA LYS A 22 19.18 11.56 -5.88
C LYS A 22 19.39 11.54 -4.38
N SER A 23 19.20 12.67 -3.71
CA SER A 23 19.27 12.79 -2.24
C SER A 23 18.20 11.93 -1.55
N ARG A 24 16.97 11.95 -2.07
CA ARG A 24 15.85 11.16 -1.54
C ARG A 24 16.08 9.66 -1.75
N VAL A 25 16.48 9.25 -2.94
CA VAL A 25 16.80 7.83 -3.24
C VAL A 25 17.92 7.33 -2.34
N LYS A 26 18.98 8.12 -2.13
CA LYS A 26 20.10 7.77 -1.25
C LYS A 26 19.66 7.66 0.20
N ALA A 27 18.80 8.54 0.69
CA ALA A 27 18.36 8.58 2.08
C ALA A 27 17.33 7.49 2.42
N THR A 28 16.44 7.15 1.47
CA THR A 28 15.29 6.24 1.71
C THR A 28 15.44 4.86 1.06
N GLY A 29 16.43 4.68 0.17
CA GLY A 29 16.55 3.46 -0.64
C GLY A 29 15.40 3.28 -1.64
N GLU A 30 14.69 4.35 -1.96
CA GLU A 30 13.52 4.34 -2.82
C GLU A 30 13.89 3.95 -4.25
N VAL A 31 13.38 2.82 -4.73
CA VAL A 31 13.62 2.31 -6.08
C VAL A 31 12.28 2.14 -6.78
N PHE A 32 12.17 2.77 -7.95
CA PHE A 32 11.01 2.62 -8.82
C PHE A 32 11.11 1.35 -9.66
N THR A 33 10.11 0.47 -9.59
CA THR A 33 10.07 -0.77 -10.37
C THR A 33 9.22 -0.58 -11.63
N PRO A 34 9.80 -0.74 -12.84
CA PRO A 34 9.04 -0.61 -14.09
C PRO A 34 7.88 -1.61 -14.19
N THR A 35 6.78 -1.19 -14.77
CA THR A 35 5.58 -2.04 -14.95
C THR A 35 5.86 -3.39 -15.61
N PRO A 36 6.67 -3.50 -16.71
CA PRO A 36 6.97 -4.80 -17.30
C PRO A 36 7.66 -5.77 -16.33
N LEU A 37 8.55 -5.27 -15.46
CA LEU A 37 9.22 -6.09 -14.47
C LEU A 37 8.25 -6.53 -13.36
N VAL A 38 7.36 -5.64 -12.92
CA VAL A 38 6.28 -6.00 -11.98
C VAL A 38 5.43 -7.14 -12.54
N GLN A 39 5.01 -7.03 -13.79
CA GLN A 39 4.22 -8.06 -14.47
C GLN A 39 4.97 -9.40 -14.54
N GLU A 40 6.25 -9.39 -14.89
CA GLU A 40 7.08 -10.59 -14.92
C GLU A 40 7.18 -11.26 -13.54
N ILE A 41 7.38 -10.49 -12.49
CA ILE A 41 7.45 -11.00 -11.12
C ILE A 41 6.11 -11.62 -10.70
N LEU A 42 5.00 -10.95 -10.96
CA LEU A 42 3.66 -11.45 -10.65
C LEU A 42 3.30 -12.71 -11.46
N ASP A 43 3.81 -12.85 -12.69
CA ASP A 43 3.61 -14.05 -13.52
C ASP A 43 4.23 -15.32 -12.90
N ARG A 44 5.18 -15.17 -11.99
CA ARG A 44 5.81 -16.29 -11.27
C ARG A 44 5.02 -16.79 -10.07
N LEU A 45 3.99 -16.04 -9.67
CA LEU A 45 3.11 -16.45 -8.57
C LEU A 45 2.10 -17.51 -9.04
N PRO A 46 1.63 -18.41 -8.16
CA PRO A 46 0.55 -19.34 -8.48
C PRO A 46 -0.70 -18.59 -8.94
N ALA A 47 -1.40 -19.14 -9.96
CA ALA A 47 -2.58 -18.49 -10.53
C ALA A 47 -3.73 -18.31 -9.53
N ASP A 48 -3.86 -19.19 -8.55
CA ASP A 48 -4.92 -19.16 -7.53
C ASP A 48 -4.86 -17.91 -6.64
N VAL A 49 -3.69 -17.28 -6.49
CA VAL A 49 -3.57 -16.04 -5.70
C VAL A 49 -4.34 -14.86 -6.31
N PHE A 50 -4.64 -14.91 -7.62
CA PHE A 50 -5.43 -13.89 -8.31
C PHE A 50 -6.88 -14.31 -8.52
N THR A 51 -7.17 -15.60 -8.61
CA THR A 51 -8.53 -16.11 -8.87
C THR A 51 -9.37 -16.25 -7.60
N ASP A 52 -8.72 -16.46 -6.46
CA ASP A 52 -9.40 -16.50 -5.17
C ASP A 52 -9.56 -15.07 -4.61
N PRO A 53 -10.79 -14.54 -4.51
CA PRO A 53 -11.01 -13.18 -4.03
C PRO A 53 -10.57 -12.96 -2.57
N ALA A 54 -10.44 -14.02 -1.78
CA ALA A 54 -10.03 -13.95 -0.37
C ALA A 54 -8.51 -13.88 -0.17
N LYS A 55 -7.71 -14.19 -1.19
CA LYS A 55 -6.24 -14.11 -1.09
C LYS A 55 -5.78 -12.67 -0.91
N THR A 56 -4.93 -12.47 0.08
CA THR A 56 -4.39 -11.16 0.44
C THR A 56 -3.00 -10.94 -0.16
N PHE A 57 -2.70 -9.67 -0.44
CA PHE A 57 -1.39 -9.21 -0.90
C PHE A 57 -0.88 -8.11 0.03
N LEU A 58 0.38 -8.21 0.38
CA LEU A 58 1.08 -7.19 1.15
C LEU A 58 2.36 -6.77 0.44
N ASP A 59 2.51 -5.48 0.23
CA ASP A 59 3.78 -4.87 -0.18
C ASP A 59 4.29 -3.97 0.97
N PRO A 60 5.31 -4.39 1.72
CA PRO A 60 5.83 -3.62 2.85
C PRO A 60 6.70 -2.43 2.43
N SER A 61 6.88 -2.22 1.13
CA SER A 61 7.59 -1.08 0.53
C SER A 61 6.83 -0.64 -0.72
N CYS A 62 5.56 -0.28 -0.55
CA CYS A 62 4.63 -0.17 -1.68
C CYS A 62 4.87 1.04 -2.59
N GLY A 63 5.63 2.03 -2.16
CA GLY A 63 5.83 3.25 -2.91
C GLY A 63 4.49 3.88 -3.32
N ASP A 64 4.36 4.26 -4.57
CA ASP A 64 3.13 4.79 -5.16
C ASP A 64 2.17 3.69 -5.68
N GLY A 65 2.45 2.42 -5.41
CA GLY A 65 1.56 1.31 -5.74
C GLY A 65 1.85 0.59 -7.06
N GLN A 66 3.10 0.51 -7.51
CA GLN A 66 3.46 -0.20 -8.74
C GLN A 66 3.05 -1.68 -8.73
N PHE A 67 3.39 -2.43 -7.67
CA PHE A 67 2.97 -3.81 -7.52
C PHE A 67 1.47 -3.91 -7.21
N LEU A 68 0.99 -3.14 -6.24
CA LEU A 68 -0.39 -3.23 -5.78
C LEU A 68 -1.40 -2.85 -6.87
N GLY A 69 -1.07 -1.89 -7.73
CA GLY A 69 -1.90 -1.54 -8.88
C GLY A 69 -2.05 -2.71 -9.86
N GLU A 70 -0.97 -3.38 -10.21
CA GLU A 70 -1.01 -4.56 -11.09
C GLU A 70 -1.73 -5.75 -10.44
N VAL A 71 -1.57 -5.94 -9.14
CA VAL A 71 -2.35 -6.95 -8.38
C VAL A 71 -3.84 -6.66 -8.45
N LEU A 72 -4.25 -5.40 -8.23
CA LEU A 72 -5.65 -4.99 -8.35
C LEU A 72 -6.24 -5.31 -9.73
N ILE A 73 -5.51 -4.96 -10.79
CA ILE A 73 -5.91 -5.28 -12.17
C ILE A 73 -6.13 -6.79 -12.33
N ARG A 74 -5.16 -7.61 -11.92
CA ARG A 74 -5.22 -9.07 -12.08
C ARG A 74 -6.38 -9.69 -11.29
N LYS A 75 -6.65 -9.23 -10.08
CA LYS A 75 -7.79 -9.73 -9.30
C LYS A 75 -9.13 -9.41 -9.96
N VAL A 76 -9.28 -8.20 -10.50
CA VAL A 76 -10.50 -7.82 -11.23
C VAL A 76 -10.61 -8.59 -12.55
N GLU A 77 -9.53 -8.76 -13.29
CA GLU A 77 -9.49 -9.60 -14.51
C GLU A 77 -9.94 -11.05 -14.24
N ASN A 78 -9.61 -11.57 -13.07
CA ASN A 78 -9.91 -12.95 -12.67
C ASN A 78 -11.22 -13.09 -11.87
N GLY A 79 -12.08 -12.10 -11.90
CA GLY A 79 -13.46 -12.20 -11.44
C GLY A 79 -13.78 -11.59 -10.07
N SER A 80 -12.80 -11.05 -9.34
CA SER A 80 -13.10 -10.29 -8.12
C SER A 80 -13.86 -9.00 -8.48
N THR A 81 -14.79 -8.61 -7.63
CA THR A 81 -15.32 -7.24 -7.71
C THR A 81 -14.21 -6.25 -7.36
N PHE A 82 -14.36 -5.00 -7.78
CA PHE A 82 -13.38 -3.97 -7.45
C PHE A 82 -13.19 -3.82 -5.94
N GLU A 83 -14.29 -3.80 -5.18
CA GLU A 83 -14.26 -3.70 -3.72
C GLU A 83 -13.60 -4.90 -3.06
N GLN A 84 -13.90 -6.13 -3.51
CA GLN A 84 -13.22 -7.34 -3.03
C GLN A 84 -11.72 -7.29 -3.27
N ALA A 85 -11.31 -6.92 -4.47
CA ALA A 85 -9.91 -6.80 -4.83
C ALA A 85 -9.20 -5.74 -3.96
N LEU A 86 -9.80 -4.57 -3.83
CA LEU A 86 -9.25 -3.47 -3.03
C LEU A 86 -9.13 -3.84 -1.55
N SER A 87 -10.12 -4.55 -1.00
CA SER A 87 -10.17 -4.94 0.42
C SER A 87 -9.10 -5.96 0.83
N THR A 88 -8.47 -6.63 -0.11
CA THR A 88 -7.46 -7.67 0.13
C THR A 88 -6.04 -7.23 -0.20
N ILE A 89 -5.84 -5.97 -0.55
CA ILE A 89 -4.55 -5.38 -0.89
C ILE A 89 -4.09 -4.48 0.25
N TYR A 90 -2.85 -4.70 0.70
CA TYR A 90 -2.23 -4.01 1.83
C TYR A 90 -0.87 -3.47 1.43
N GLY A 91 -0.53 -2.28 1.91
CA GLY A 91 0.75 -1.66 1.64
C GLY A 91 1.26 -0.82 2.81
N VAL A 92 2.57 -0.74 2.91
CA VAL A 92 3.27 0.12 3.87
C VAL A 92 4.35 0.87 3.11
N ASP A 93 4.46 2.16 3.34
CA ASP A 93 5.58 2.97 2.85
C ASP A 93 5.96 4.04 3.89
N LEU A 94 7.24 4.38 3.93
CA LEU A 94 7.77 5.37 4.87
C LEU A 94 7.36 6.80 4.50
N MET A 95 7.16 7.07 3.21
CA MET A 95 6.94 8.41 2.68
C MET A 95 5.45 8.70 2.52
N ALA A 96 4.96 9.73 3.23
CA ALA A 96 3.54 10.11 3.23
C ALA A 96 3.00 10.47 1.84
N ASP A 97 3.81 11.09 0.98
CA ASP A 97 3.42 11.42 -0.39
C ASP A 97 3.21 10.17 -1.25
N ASN A 98 4.06 9.16 -1.12
CA ASN A 98 3.89 7.87 -1.79
C ASN A 98 2.61 7.16 -1.32
N VAL A 99 2.35 7.16 -0.03
CA VAL A 99 1.14 6.55 0.54
C VAL A 99 -0.12 7.17 -0.05
N GLU A 100 -0.18 8.49 -0.11
CA GLU A 100 -1.35 9.18 -0.69
C GLU A 100 -1.48 8.92 -2.20
N LEU A 101 -0.38 8.93 -2.94
CA LEU A 101 -0.38 8.58 -4.36
C LEU A 101 -0.83 7.13 -4.60
N CYS A 102 -0.38 6.21 -3.76
CA CYS A 102 -0.81 4.81 -3.81
C CYS A 102 -2.32 4.67 -3.57
N ARG A 103 -2.84 5.34 -2.55
CA ARG A 103 -4.27 5.37 -2.24
C ARG A 103 -5.10 5.88 -3.41
N GLU A 104 -4.75 7.04 -3.95
CA GLU A 104 -5.44 7.63 -5.10
C GLU A 104 -5.38 6.72 -6.34
N ARG A 105 -4.24 6.10 -6.57
CA ARG A 105 -4.05 5.18 -7.69
C ARG A 105 -4.94 3.94 -7.57
N LEU A 106 -5.00 3.34 -6.40
CA LEU A 106 -5.83 2.15 -6.15
C LEU A 106 -7.32 2.46 -6.14
N LEU A 107 -7.74 3.65 -5.71
CA LEU A 107 -9.16 4.04 -5.68
C LEU A 107 -9.80 4.14 -7.06
N CYS A 108 -9.04 4.46 -8.10
CA CYS A 108 -9.59 4.64 -9.46
C CYS A 108 -10.80 5.58 -9.50
N GLY A 109 -10.79 6.65 -8.70
CA GLY A 109 -11.89 7.61 -8.61
C GLY A 109 -13.07 7.15 -7.72
N ARG A 110 -13.02 5.98 -7.11
CA ARG A 110 -14.03 5.43 -6.21
C ARG A 110 -13.90 6.00 -4.80
N SER A 111 -14.22 7.28 -4.64
CA SER A 111 -14.16 7.98 -3.35
C SER A 111 -15.02 7.35 -2.24
N ASP A 112 -16.07 6.63 -2.62
CA ASP A 112 -16.92 5.84 -1.71
C ASP A 112 -16.15 4.71 -0.98
N LEU A 113 -15.03 4.25 -1.56
CA LEU A 113 -14.17 3.20 -1.00
C LEU A 113 -12.90 3.73 -0.31
N ARG A 114 -12.80 5.03 -0.11
CA ARG A 114 -11.61 5.65 0.49
C ARG A 114 -11.26 5.07 1.87
N HIS A 115 -12.25 4.73 2.66
CA HIS A 115 -12.05 4.11 3.98
C HIS A 115 -11.25 2.81 3.93
N ILE A 116 -11.33 2.06 2.82
CA ILE A 116 -10.58 0.83 2.62
C ILE A 116 -9.09 1.14 2.44
N VAL A 117 -8.74 2.03 1.54
CA VAL A 117 -7.33 2.36 1.26
C VAL A 117 -6.68 3.13 2.42
N GLU A 118 -7.42 3.93 3.17
CA GLU A 118 -6.90 4.60 4.37
C GLU A 118 -6.53 3.61 5.47
N ARG A 119 -7.26 2.52 5.59
CA ARG A 119 -6.96 1.43 6.51
C ARG A 119 -5.83 0.53 6.02
N ASN A 120 -5.82 0.20 4.74
CA ASN A 120 -4.98 -0.85 4.17
C ASN A 120 -3.63 -0.34 3.65
N ILE A 121 -3.51 0.95 3.32
CA ILE A 121 -2.28 1.57 2.84
C ILE A 121 -1.80 2.56 3.90
N VAL A 122 -0.69 2.26 4.55
CA VAL A 122 -0.26 2.90 5.79
C VAL A 122 1.10 3.57 5.62
N CYS A 123 1.21 4.81 6.13
CA CYS A 123 2.49 5.51 6.24
C CYS A 123 3.18 5.09 7.54
N ALA A 124 4.20 4.24 7.43
CA ALA A 124 4.93 3.73 8.57
C ALA A 124 6.31 3.18 8.17
N ASP A 125 7.16 3.00 9.16
CA ASP A 125 8.36 2.18 9.03
C ASP A 125 7.95 0.70 9.04
N ALA A 126 8.21 -0.01 7.93
CA ALA A 126 7.85 -1.41 7.77
C ALA A 126 8.47 -2.34 8.82
N LEU A 127 9.62 -1.96 9.39
CA LEU A 127 10.30 -2.73 10.44
C LEU A 127 9.69 -2.52 11.84
N ARG A 128 8.86 -1.49 12.02
CA ARG A 128 8.28 -1.12 13.31
C ARG A 128 6.75 -1.18 13.34
N TYR A 129 6.10 -1.24 12.18
CA TYR A 129 4.65 -1.28 12.07
C TYR A 129 4.10 -2.61 12.63
N HIS A 130 2.97 -2.55 13.34
CA HIS A 130 2.35 -3.73 13.96
C HIS A 130 1.53 -4.62 13.01
N TYR A 131 1.37 -4.24 11.75
CA TYR A 131 0.63 -4.98 10.69
C TYR A 131 -0.81 -5.37 11.03
N ARG A 132 -1.50 -4.55 11.81
CA ARG A 132 -2.91 -4.79 12.18
C ARG A 132 -3.89 -4.26 11.14
N PHE A 133 -3.53 -3.21 10.42
CA PHE A 133 -4.38 -2.55 9.42
C PHE A 133 -5.80 -2.27 9.97
N ASP A 134 -5.89 -1.79 11.18
CA ASP A 134 -7.13 -1.53 11.93
C ASP A 134 -7.45 -0.02 12.04
N GLY A 135 -6.70 0.81 11.36
CA GLY A 135 -6.85 2.27 11.39
C GLY A 135 -6.11 2.93 12.55
N THR A 136 -5.43 2.20 13.42
CA THR A 136 -4.60 2.77 14.47
C THR A 136 -3.27 3.26 13.92
N HIS A 137 -2.73 4.33 14.52
CA HIS A 137 -1.42 4.83 14.13
C HIS A 137 -0.33 3.83 14.53
N PRO A 138 0.69 3.59 13.69
CA PRO A 138 1.74 2.59 13.96
C PRO A 138 2.47 2.78 15.29
N TYR A 139 2.56 3.99 15.77
CA TYR A 139 3.25 4.33 17.03
C TYR A 139 2.32 4.59 18.21
N ASP A 140 1.01 4.41 18.07
CA ASP A 140 0.05 4.65 19.15
C ASP A 140 0.26 3.71 20.34
N THR A 141 0.71 2.51 20.09
CA THR A 141 1.04 1.54 21.13
C THR A 141 2.24 2.00 21.97
N GLU A 142 3.27 2.52 21.31
CA GLU A 142 4.47 3.05 21.99
C GLU A 142 4.11 4.30 22.83
N ARG A 143 3.29 5.21 22.28
CA ARG A 143 2.81 6.39 23.02
C ARG A 143 2.00 6.02 24.26
N ARG A 144 1.10 5.04 24.11
CA ARG A 144 0.28 4.56 25.25
C ARG A 144 1.16 3.94 26.31
N GLN A 145 2.17 3.17 25.93
CA GLN A 145 3.12 2.57 26.86
C GLN A 145 3.91 3.66 27.60
N GLN A 146 4.47 4.63 26.88
CA GLN A 146 5.18 5.75 27.49
C GLN A 146 4.31 6.53 28.47
N GLN A 147 3.07 6.87 28.11
CA GLN A 147 2.13 7.54 29.00
C GLN A 147 1.81 6.71 30.24
N THR A 148 1.65 5.40 30.08
CA THR A 148 1.42 4.49 31.21
C THR A 148 2.62 4.47 32.14
N ASP A 149 3.83 4.37 31.60
CA ASP A 149 5.07 4.34 32.38
C ASP A 149 5.28 5.67 33.12
N GLU A 150 5.05 6.81 32.48
CA GLU A 150 5.12 8.14 33.11
C GLU A 150 4.10 8.28 34.24
N ILE A 151 2.89 7.79 34.08
CA ILE A 151 1.86 7.79 35.13
C ILE A 151 2.30 6.91 36.30
N TRP A 152 2.79 5.72 36.04
CA TRP A 152 3.28 4.82 37.08
C TRP A 152 4.44 5.45 37.86
N ASP A 153 5.43 6.01 37.15
CA ASP A 153 6.57 6.68 37.77
C ASP A 153 6.12 7.88 38.63
N SER A 154 5.11 8.63 38.19
CA SER A 154 4.58 9.77 38.94
C SER A 154 3.81 9.36 40.20
N LEU A 155 3.19 8.17 40.18
CA LEU A 155 2.41 7.65 41.32
C LEU A 155 3.31 7.09 42.44
N TRP A 156 4.54 6.66 42.10
CA TRP A 156 5.43 6.00 43.05
C TRP A 156 6.71 6.80 43.35
N SER A 157 6.83 7.96 42.77
CA SER A 157 7.86 8.92 43.13
C SER A 157 7.35 9.86 44.23
#